data_a47a0149493382e869da14633f8e3964
#
_entry.id   a47a0149493382e869da14633f8e3964
#
_cell.length_a   1.000
_cell.length_b   1.000
_cell.length_c   1.000
_cell.angle_alpha   90.00
_cell.angle_beta   90.00
_cell.angle_gamma   90.00
#
_symmetry.space_group_name_H-M   'P 1'
#
loop_
_entity.id
_entity.type
_entity.pdbx_description
1 polymer ?
#
loop_
_entity_poly.entity_id
_entity_poly.type
_entity_poly.pdbx_seq_one_letter_code
_entity_poly.pdbx_strand_id
1 'polypeptide(L)'
;VSGVDDKWDKFSSFEEYDKFTYDWLKECRRVLKKDGSIWVIGSYHNIFRVGKIMQDLGFWVLNDIIWIKTNPMPNFKRTRFNNAQETLILASKSQKSKVTFHYKSMKAFNDDKQMRSDWYIPICNGGERIKVNGEKAHSTQKPEALLFRIILSTSNIGDVILDPFMGSGTTGVVAKKMRRNFVGIEKEDFYIKIANERIKKVKPL
;
A
#
# COMPACT_ATOMS: atom_id res chain seq x y z
N VAL A 1 2.76 17.32 3.16
CA VAL A 1 2.43 16.98 4.56
C VAL A 1 3.45 17.62 5.47
N SER A 2 3.05 18.54 6.36
CA SER A 2 3.97 19.17 7.31
C SER A 2 4.59 18.09 8.20
N GLY A 3 5.88 17.79 8.02
CA GLY A 3 6.63 16.78 8.78
C GLY A 3 7.29 15.68 7.97
N VAL A 4 7.05 15.59 6.66
CA VAL A 4 7.80 14.74 5.74
C VAL A 4 8.45 15.68 4.72
N ASP A 5 9.77 15.86 4.83
CA ASP A 5 10.54 16.73 3.94
C ASP A 5 11.35 15.90 2.91
N ASP A 6 10.79 14.75 2.55
CA ASP A 6 11.42 13.85 1.60
C ASP A 6 11.30 14.42 0.17
N LYS A 7 12.40 14.42 -0.58
CA LYS A 7 12.47 14.95 -1.96
C LYS A 7 11.48 14.31 -2.92
N TRP A 8 11.09 13.06 -2.68
CA TRP A 8 10.18 12.30 -3.53
C TRP A 8 8.68 12.69 -3.37
N ASP A 9 8.33 13.47 -2.33
CA ASP A 9 6.94 13.92 -2.06
C ASP A 9 6.76 15.43 -2.37
N LYS A 10 7.69 16.01 -3.14
CA LYS A 10 7.65 17.43 -3.52
C LYS A 10 7.24 17.57 -4.98
N PHE A 11 6.06 18.14 -5.18
CA PHE A 11 5.56 18.55 -6.48
C PHE A 11 5.31 20.06 -6.48
N SER A 12 5.61 20.72 -7.58
CA SER A 12 5.44 22.18 -7.72
C SER A 12 3.98 22.57 -7.90
N SER A 13 3.16 21.66 -8.45
CA SER A 13 1.74 21.88 -8.69
C SER A 13 0.94 20.57 -8.67
N PHE A 14 -0.39 20.70 -8.63
CA PHE A 14 -1.28 19.55 -8.77
C PHE A 14 -1.24 18.93 -10.18
N GLU A 15 -0.97 19.72 -11.21
CA GLU A 15 -0.82 19.23 -12.59
C GLU A 15 0.39 18.32 -12.71
N GLU A 16 1.51 18.68 -12.09
CA GLU A 16 2.71 17.85 -12.05
C GLU A 16 2.46 16.54 -11.29
N TYR A 17 1.78 16.62 -10.14
CA TYR A 17 1.37 15.44 -9.37
C TYR A 17 0.44 14.53 -10.18
N ASP A 18 -0.55 15.10 -10.88
CA ASP A 18 -1.50 14.34 -11.68
C ASP A 18 -0.80 13.66 -12.87
N LYS A 19 0.10 14.37 -13.54
CA LYS A 19 0.89 13.79 -14.63
C LYS A 19 1.73 12.61 -14.13
N PHE A 20 2.46 12.79 -13.04
CA PHE A 20 3.24 11.71 -12.42
C PHE A 20 2.33 10.52 -12.06
N THR A 21 1.19 10.79 -11.44
CA THR A 21 0.22 9.77 -11.03
C THR A 21 -0.36 9.03 -12.25
N TYR A 22 -0.71 9.73 -13.30
CA TYR A 22 -1.17 9.15 -14.55
C TYR A 22 -0.12 8.24 -15.18
N ASP A 23 1.14 8.70 -15.25
CA ASP A 23 2.21 7.96 -15.91
C ASP A 23 2.49 6.62 -15.22
N TRP A 24 2.67 6.59 -13.88
CA TRP A 24 2.92 5.33 -13.21
C TRP A 24 1.70 4.41 -13.15
N LEU A 25 0.47 4.94 -13.01
CA LEU A 25 -0.74 4.14 -13.05
C LEU A 25 -0.95 3.51 -14.43
N LYS A 26 -0.67 4.24 -15.50
CA LYS A 26 -0.71 3.72 -16.88
C LYS A 26 0.26 2.54 -17.06
N GLU A 27 1.48 2.64 -16.54
CA GLU A 27 2.45 1.55 -16.60
C GLU A 27 2.03 0.35 -15.73
N CYS A 28 1.51 0.60 -14.53
CA CYS A 28 0.91 -0.46 -13.70
C CYS A 28 -0.21 -1.18 -14.44
N ARG A 29 -1.10 -0.43 -15.12
CA ARG A 29 -2.19 -1.02 -15.90
C ARG A 29 -1.67 -1.84 -17.08
N ARG A 30 -0.60 -1.39 -17.73
CA ARG A 30 0.03 -2.08 -18.86
C ARG A 30 0.51 -3.49 -18.44
N VAL A 31 1.24 -3.56 -17.32
CA VAL A 31 1.84 -4.83 -16.83
C VAL A 31 0.86 -5.68 -16.03
N LEU A 32 -0.23 -5.13 -15.51
CA LEU A 32 -1.24 -5.85 -14.76
C LEU A 32 -1.88 -6.92 -15.65
N LYS A 33 -1.95 -8.17 -15.17
CA LYS A 33 -2.63 -9.27 -15.85
C LYS A 33 -4.12 -8.93 -16.05
N LYS A 34 -4.77 -9.59 -17.00
CA LYS A 34 -6.20 -9.39 -17.32
C LYS A 34 -7.09 -9.49 -16.08
N ASP A 35 -6.84 -10.48 -15.22
CA ASP A 35 -7.60 -10.75 -14.00
C ASP A 35 -6.84 -10.35 -12.73
N GLY A 36 -5.81 -9.51 -12.88
CA GLY A 36 -5.06 -8.94 -11.76
C GLY A 36 -5.81 -7.81 -11.07
N SER A 37 -5.47 -7.59 -9.81
CA SER A 37 -5.96 -6.46 -9.01
C SER A 37 -4.83 -5.49 -8.68
N ILE A 38 -5.19 -4.24 -8.47
CA ILE A 38 -4.30 -3.18 -8.01
C ILE A 38 -4.85 -2.57 -6.72
N TRP A 39 -3.95 -2.29 -5.79
CA TRP A 39 -4.23 -1.58 -4.56
C TRP A 39 -3.42 -0.29 -4.52
N VAL A 40 -4.07 0.82 -4.24
CA VAL A 40 -3.39 2.10 -4.04
C VAL A 40 -3.77 2.68 -2.70
N ILE A 41 -2.77 3.01 -1.89
CA ILE A 41 -2.94 3.62 -0.56
C ILE A 41 -2.61 5.10 -0.67
N GLY A 42 -3.49 5.94 -0.16
CA GLY A 42 -3.26 7.38 -0.15
C GLY A 42 -3.87 8.08 1.05
N SER A 43 -3.31 9.24 1.35
CA SER A 43 -3.88 10.15 2.36
C SER A 43 -4.99 11.02 1.75
N TYR A 44 -5.72 11.72 2.62
CA TYR A 44 -6.78 12.66 2.21
C TYR A 44 -6.28 13.78 1.27
N HIS A 45 -4.97 14.03 1.20
CA HIS A 45 -4.42 15.08 0.33
C HIS A 45 -4.54 14.73 -1.16
N ASN A 46 -4.41 13.46 -1.50
CA ASN A 46 -4.22 13.04 -2.89
C ASN A 46 -5.08 11.85 -3.34
N ILE A 47 -5.65 11.07 -2.42
CA ILE A 47 -6.36 9.83 -2.78
C ILE A 47 -7.53 10.05 -3.76
N PHE A 48 -8.22 11.19 -3.65
CA PHE A 48 -9.33 11.52 -4.55
C PHE A 48 -8.85 11.78 -5.98
N ARG A 49 -7.68 12.44 -6.14
CA ARG A 49 -7.05 12.65 -7.46
C ARG A 49 -6.59 11.32 -8.05
N VAL A 50 -5.96 10.48 -7.24
CA VAL A 50 -5.56 9.12 -7.63
C VAL A 50 -6.76 8.32 -8.10
N GLY A 51 -7.86 8.32 -7.35
CA GLY A 51 -9.09 7.60 -7.71
C GLY A 51 -9.68 8.06 -9.03
N LYS A 52 -9.74 9.38 -9.27
CA LYS A 52 -10.15 9.95 -10.55
C LYS A 52 -9.26 9.44 -11.71
N ILE A 53 -7.93 9.54 -11.54
CA ILE A 53 -6.98 9.12 -12.59
C ILE A 53 -7.08 7.62 -12.86
N MET A 54 -7.30 6.78 -11.85
CA MET A 54 -7.55 5.35 -12.04
C MET A 54 -8.77 5.11 -12.90
N GLN A 55 -9.89 5.81 -12.65
CA GLN A 55 -11.11 5.70 -13.45
C GLN A 55 -10.90 6.20 -14.87
N ASP A 56 -10.23 7.33 -15.08
CA ASP A 56 -9.90 7.88 -16.40
C ASP A 56 -9.03 6.90 -17.22
N LEU A 57 -8.13 6.16 -16.57
CA LEU A 57 -7.33 5.12 -17.20
C LEU A 57 -8.11 3.82 -17.46
N GLY A 58 -9.36 3.72 -17.03
CA GLY A 58 -10.24 2.57 -17.25
C GLY A 58 -10.03 1.41 -16.27
N PHE A 59 -9.47 1.67 -15.09
CA PHE A 59 -9.56 0.73 -13.98
C PHE A 59 -11.01 0.66 -13.49
N TRP A 60 -11.43 -0.54 -13.07
CA TRP A 60 -12.73 -0.74 -12.44
C TRP A 60 -12.57 -0.81 -10.93
N VAL A 61 -12.99 0.22 -10.23
CA VAL A 61 -12.93 0.28 -8.77
C VAL A 61 -13.91 -0.73 -8.18
N LEU A 62 -13.41 -1.62 -7.31
CA LEU A 62 -14.19 -2.65 -6.64
C LEU A 62 -14.58 -2.23 -5.22
N ASN A 63 -13.67 -1.63 -4.49
CA ASN A 63 -13.89 -1.10 -3.15
C ASN A 63 -12.97 0.09 -2.87
N ASP A 64 -13.44 0.98 -2.01
CA ASP A 64 -12.63 1.84 -1.14
C ASP A 64 -12.58 1.23 0.25
N ILE A 65 -11.39 1.09 0.81
CA ILE A 65 -11.20 0.55 2.15
C ILE A 65 -10.60 1.66 3.03
N ILE A 66 -11.17 1.85 4.20
CA ILE A 66 -10.66 2.81 5.17
C ILE A 66 -9.80 2.07 6.19
N TRP A 67 -8.50 2.32 6.16
CA TRP A 67 -7.60 1.88 7.21
C TRP A 67 -7.69 2.87 8.37
N ILE A 68 -8.34 2.45 9.46
CA ILE A 68 -8.47 3.19 10.71
C ILE A 68 -7.25 2.85 11.59
N LYS A 69 -6.43 3.87 11.84
CA LYS A 69 -5.24 3.76 12.68
C LYS A 69 -5.66 3.71 14.14
N THR A 70 -5.43 2.60 14.84
CA THR A 70 -5.83 2.47 16.25
C THR A 70 -4.97 3.32 17.21
N ASN A 71 -3.79 3.78 16.73
CA ASN A 71 -2.85 4.63 17.47
C ASN A 71 -2.36 5.81 16.60
N PRO A 72 -3.27 6.68 16.10
CA PRO A 72 -2.90 7.77 15.21
C PRO A 72 -2.03 8.81 15.93
N MET A 73 -1.13 9.44 15.17
CA MET A 73 -0.34 10.56 15.71
C MET A 73 -1.23 11.76 15.99
N PRO A 74 -1.11 12.42 17.16
CA PRO A 74 -1.86 13.61 17.46
C PRO A 74 -1.55 14.78 16.49
N ASN A 75 -2.53 15.66 16.27
CA ASN A 75 -2.25 16.96 15.68
C ASN A 75 -1.76 17.92 16.76
N PHE A 76 -0.44 18.01 16.92
CA PHE A 76 0.18 18.85 17.96
C PHE A 76 -0.16 20.34 17.83
N LYS A 77 -0.44 20.83 16.62
CA LYS A 77 -0.86 22.24 16.39
C LYS A 77 -2.30 22.50 16.79
N ARG A 78 -3.10 21.47 17.07
CA ARG A 78 -4.53 21.57 17.47
C ARG A 78 -5.41 22.41 16.53
N THR A 79 -5.03 22.49 15.25
CA THR A 79 -5.72 23.31 14.23
C THR A 79 -6.69 22.53 13.36
N ARG A 80 -6.72 21.21 13.49
CA ARG A 80 -7.59 20.28 12.75
C ARG A 80 -7.70 18.95 13.49
N PHE A 81 -8.58 18.07 13.03
CA PHE A 81 -8.63 16.69 13.50
C PHE A 81 -7.30 15.97 13.27
N ASN A 82 -6.97 14.98 14.11
CA ASN A 82 -5.83 14.12 13.85
C ASN A 82 -6.10 13.24 12.60
N ASN A 83 -5.03 12.87 11.90
CA ASN A 83 -5.14 12.01 10.72
C ASN A 83 -5.22 10.54 11.13
N ALA A 84 -6.42 10.11 11.53
CA ALA A 84 -6.67 8.78 12.06
C ALA A 84 -6.96 7.71 11.00
N GLN A 85 -6.96 8.07 9.71
CA GLN A 85 -7.26 7.11 8.64
C GLN A 85 -6.42 7.37 7.37
N GLU A 86 -6.31 6.32 6.56
CA GLU A 86 -5.90 6.38 5.15
C GLU A 86 -6.87 5.56 4.31
N THR A 87 -7.05 5.95 3.07
CA THR A 87 -7.93 5.24 2.12
C THR A 87 -7.10 4.33 1.22
N LEU A 88 -7.60 3.12 1.00
CA LEU A 88 -7.07 2.18 0.02
C LEU A 88 -8.11 2.00 -1.09
N ILE A 89 -7.69 2.11 -2.33
CA ILE A 89 -8.54 1.80 -3.48
C ILE A 89 -8.14 0.42 -4.00
N LEU A 90 -9.09 -0.51 -4.00
CA LEU A 90 -8.99 -1.79 -4.69
C LEU A 90 -9.65 -1.66 -6.04
N ALA A 91 -8.93 -1.97 -7.11
CA ALA A 91 -9.47 -1.97 -8.46
C ALA A 91 -8.99 -3.18 -9.28
N SER A 92 -9.75 -3.54 -10.28
CA SER A 92 -9.38 -4.48 -11.33
C SER A 92 -8.97 -3.74 -12.60
N LYS A 93 -8.33 -4.46 -13.53
CA LYS A 93 -7.91 -3.90 -14.82
C LYS A 93 -9.11 -3.40 -15.66
N SER A 94 -10.26 -4.06 -15.53
CA SER A 94 -11.51 -3.70 -16.21
C SER A 94 -12.70 -4.31 -15.49
N GLN A 95 -13.91 -3.87 -15.80
CA GLN A 95 -15.16 -4.44 -15.29
C GLN A 95 -15.31 -5.94 -15.60
N LYS A 96 -14.70 -6.41 -16.69
CA LYS A 96 -14.77 -7.83 -17.14
C LYS A 96 -13.72 -8.72 -16.46
N SER A 97 -12.82 -8.17 -15.67
CA SER A 97 -11.77 -8.92 -14.97
C SER A 97 -12.37 -9.85 -13.91
N LYS A 98 -11.87 -11.08 -13.85
CA LYS A 98 -12.25 -12.08 -12.84
C LYS A 98 -11.17 -12.13 -11.77
N VAL A 99 -11.16 -11.13 -10.88
CA VAL A 99 -10.14 -11.02 -9.83
C VAL A 99 -10.25 -12.14 -8.81
N THR A 100 -9.11 -12.60 -8.30
CA THR A 100 -9.05 -13.46 -7.12
C THR A 100 -9.57 -12.70 -5.90
N PHE A 101 -10.47 -13.31 -5.12
CA PHE A 101 -10.87 -12.80 -3.81
C PHE A 101 -11.11 -13.95 -2.83
N HIS A 102 -10.30 -14.02 -1.79
CA HIS A 102 -10.34 -15.08 -0.77
C HIS A 102 -11.37 -14.78 0.32
N TYR A 103 -12.65 -14.82 -0.03
CA TYR A 103 -13.77 -14.51 0.85
C TYR A 103 -13.71 -15.26 2.20
N LYS A 104 -13.50 -16.58 2.16
CA LYS A 104 -13.43 -17.41 3.38
C LYS A 104 -12.26 -17.01 4.29
N SER A 105 -11.08 -16.78 3.74
CA SER A 105 -9.92 -16.33 4.50
C SER A 105 -10.12 -14.96 5.11
N MET A 106 -10.86 -14.08 4.43
CA MET A 106 -11.16 -12.75 4.95
C MET A 106 -12.14 -12.78 6.13
N LYS A 107 -13.08 -13.71 6.16
CA LYS A 107 -14.00 -13.89 7.29
C LYS A 107 -13.28 -14.15 8.63
N ALA A 108 -12.14 -14.84 8.60
CA ALA A 108 -11.33 -15.12 9.79
C ALA A 108 -10.82 -13.85 10.51
N PHE A 109 -10.81 -12.69 9.84
CA PHE A 109 -10.46 -11.39 10.44
C PHE A 109 -11.67 -10.61 10.96
N ASN A 110 -12.87 -11.17 10.89
CA ASN A 110 -14.12 -10.51 11.29
C ASN A 110 -15.12 -11.48 11.92
N ASP A 111 -14.68 -12.27 12.90
CA ASP A 111 -15.50 -13.18 13.68
C ASP A 111 -16.38 -14.11 12.80
N ASP A 112 -15.80 -14.67 11.76
CA ASP A 112 -16.45 -15.49 10.74
C ASP A 112 -17.61 -14.80 9.98
N LYS A 113 -17.71 -13.48 10.06
CA LYS A 113 -18.61 -12.66 9.26
C LYS A 113 -17.91 -12.12 8.02
N GLN A 114 -18.67 -11.66 7.04
CA GLN A 114 -18.10 -11.00 5.87
C GLN A 114 -17.17 -9.87 6.30
N MET A 115 -15.94 -9.84 5.73
CA MET A 115 -14.98 -8.79 6.01
C MET A 115 -15.51 -7.44 5.54
N ARG A 116 -15.37 -6.43 6.39
CA ARG A 116 -15.82 -5.06 6.15
C ARG A 116 -14.72 -4.23 5.48
N SER A 117 -15.10 -3.07 4.97
CA SER A 117 -14.17 -2.10 4.34
C SER A 117 -13.55 -1.11 5.34
N ASP A 118 -13.82 -1.24 6.63
CA ASP A 118 -13.21 -0.45 7.72
C ASP A 118 -12.24 -1.33 8.52
N TRP A 119 -10.93 -1.10 8.31
CA TRP A 119 -9.88 -1.93 8.89
C TRP A 119 -9.18 -1.24 10.04
N TYR A 120 -9.30 -1.77 11.25
CA TYR A 120 -8.65 -1.28 12.45
C TYR A 120 -7.27 -1.94 12.60
N ILE A 121 -6.21 -1.21 12.24
CA ILE A 121 -4.83 -1.69 12.27
C ILE A 121 -3.94 -0.57 12.81
N PRO A 122 -3.04 -0.85 13.78
CA PRO A 122 -2.11 0.17 14.27
C PRO A 122 -1.14 0.62 13.17
N ILE A 123 -0.63 1.85 13.28
CA ILE A 123 0.51 2.28 12.46
C ILE A 123 1.75 1.47 12.83
N CYS A 124 2.68 1.35 11.88
CA CYS A 124 3.96 0.70 12.14
C CYS A 124 4.70 1.40 13.29
N ASN A 125 5.00 0.67 14.37
CA ASN A 125 5.69 1.16 15.56
C ASN A 125 6.56 0.06 16.22
N GLY A 126 7.17 0.40 17.36
CA GLY A 126 7.92 -0.56 18.17
C GLY A 126 8.99 -1.33 17.37
N GLY A 127 9.05 -2.65 17.58
CA GLY A 127 10.02 -3.53 16.95
C GLY A 127 9.82 -3.74 15.43
N GLU A 128 8.63 -3.43 14.89
CA GLU A 128 8.38 -3.49 13.46
C GLU A 128 8.98 -2.28 12.71
N ARG A 129 9.09 -1.13 13.41
CA ARG A 129 9.66 0.09 12.83
C ARG A 129 11.15 -0.05 12.62
N ILE A 130 11.58 0.04 11.36
CA ILE A 130 12.99 -0.02 11.03
C ILE A 130 13.69 1.25 11.49
N LYS A 131 14.80 1.07 12.16
CA LYS A 131 15.67 2.15 12.61
C LYS A 131 17.08 1.95 12.06
N VAL A 132 17.71 3.04 11.66
CA VAL A 132 19.13 3.12 11.30
C VAL A 132 19.73 4.21 12.17
N ASN A 133 20.79 3.90 12.92
CA ASN A 133 21.42 4.82 13.88
C ASN A 133 20.42 5.41 14.89
N GLY A 134 19.41 4.62 15.31
CA GLY A 134 18.39 5.06 16.28
C GLY A 134 17.23 5.85 15.69
N GLU A 135 17.34 6.31 14.45
CA GLU A 135 16.28 7.08 13.75
C GLU A 135 15.44 6.20 12.84
N LYS A 136 14.24 6.68 12.50
CA LYS A 136 13.34 6.00 11.55
C LYS A 136 13.99 5.92 10.17
N ALA A 137 14.20 4.71 9.66
CA ALA A 137 14.78 4.52 8.33
C ALA A 137 13.85 5.01 7.20
N HIS A 138 12.53 4.95 7.40
CA HIS A 138 11.54 5.41 6.42
C HIS A 138 10.36 6.08 7.13
N SER A 139 10.01 7.29 6.71
CA SER A 139 8.97 8.12 7.37
C SER A 139 7.58 7.48 7.32
N THR A 140 7.23 6.84 6.20
CA THR A 140 5.90 6.31 5.88
C THR A 140 5.81 4.78 5.80
N GLN A 141 6.71 4.05 6.49
CA GLN A 141 6.66 2.58 6.54
C GLN A 141 5.26 2.10 6.92
N LYS A 142 4.67 1.24 6.09
CA LYS A 142 3.36 0.64 6.36
C LYS A 142 3.49 -0.60 7.26
N PRO A 143 2.48 -0.91 8.11
CA PRO A 143 2.50 -2.11 8.95
C PRO A 143 2.33 -3.39 8.12
N GLU A 144 3.04 -4.46 8.51
CA GLU A 144 2.95 -5.75 7.83
C GLU A 144 1.53 -6.33 7.88
N ALA A 145 0.80 -6.12 8.97
CA ALA A 145 -0.59 -6.57 9.10
C ALA A 145 -1.51 -6.02 8.02
N LEU A 146 -1.28 -4.76 7.57
CA LEU A 146 -2.04 -4.16 6.48
C LEU A 146 -1.73 -4.86 5.15
N LEU A 147 -0.44 -5.02 4.83
CA LEU A 147 0.01 -5.67 3.60
C LEU A 147 -0.38 -7.15 3.57
N PHE A 148 -0.34 -7.83 4.73
CA PHE A 148 -0.78 -9.21 4.86
C PHE A 148 -2.25 -9.36 4.42
N ARG A 149 -3.13 -8.48 4.91
CA ARG A 149 -4.56 -8.51 4.57
C ARG A 149 -4.79 -8.20 3.09
N ILE A 150 -4.07 -7.23 2.52
CA ILE A 150 -4.10 -6.90 1.10
C ILE A 150 -3.69 -8.11 0.25
N ILE A 151 -2.52 -8.67 0.50
CA ILE A 151 -1.96 -9.76 -0.31
C ILE A 151 -2.79 -11.04 -0.16
N LEU A 152 -3.23 -11.36 1.06
CA LEU A 152 -4.08 -12.54 1.29
C LEU A 152 -5.40 -12.44 0.55
N SER A 153 -6.03 -11.25 0.54
CA SER A 153 -7.37 -11.11 -0.04
C SER A 153 -7.40 -11.33 -1.55
N THR A 154 -6.36 -10.92 -2.29
CA THR A 154 -6.43 -10.79 -3.75
C THR A 154 -5.28 -11.46 -4.51
N SER A 155 -4.58 -12.40 -3.89
CA SER A 155 -3.53 -13.18 -4.57
C SER A 155 -3.45 -14.62 -4.11
N ASN A 156 -2.97 -15.51 -4.97
CA ASN A 156 -2.70 -16.92 -4.69
C ASN A 156 -1.22 -17.15 -4.36
N ILE A 157 -0.91 -18.29 -3.72
CA ILE A 157 0.49 -18.77 -3.60
C ILE A 157 1.11 -18.85 -4.99
N GLY A 158 2.33 -18.35 -5.15
CA GLY A 158 3.05 -18.33 -6.43
C GLY A 158 2.73 -17.14 -7.34
N ASP A 159 1.69 -16.34 -7.04
CA ASP A 159 1.43 -15.10 -7.79
C ASP A 159 2.58 -14.10 -7.63
N VAL A 160 2.71 -13.20 -8.60
CA VAL A 160 3.69 -12.11 -8.57
C VAL A 160 3.06 -10.85 -8.01
N ILE A 161 3.64 -10.32 -6.95
CA ILE A 161 3.30 -9.03 -6.35
C ILE A 161 4.31 -7.99 -6.84
N LEU A 162 3.83 -6.94 -7.48
CA LEU A 162 4.65 -5.79 -7.89
C LEU A 162 4.40 -4.61 -6.94
N ASP A 163 5.46 -4.04 -6.40
CA ASP A 163 5.43 -2.76 -5.68
C ASP A 163 6.36 -1.77 -6.39
N PRO A 164 5.81 -0.80 -7.13
CA PRO A 164 6.62 0.18 -7.87
C PRO A 164 7.23 1.28 -6.97
N PHE A 165 6.90 1.28 -5.68
CA PHE A 165 7.39 2.23 -4.67
C PHE A 165 7.75 1.49 -3.38
N MET A 166 8.61 0.46 -3.49
CA MET A 166 8.79 -0.52 -2.41
C MET A 166 9.39 0.05 -1.12
N GLY A 167 10.06 1.20 -1.18
CA GLY A 167 10.67 1.83 -0.02
C GLY A 167 11.51 0.84 0.79
N SER A 168 11.19 0.69 2.08
CA SER A 168 11.87 -0.26 2.98
C SER A 168 11.46 -1.73 2.79
N GLY A 169 10.67 -2.07 1.76
CA GLY A 169 10.37 -3.44 1.34
C GLY A 169 9.32 -4.19 2.16
N THR A 170 8.40 -3.52 2.85
CA THR A 170 7.37 -4.21 3.64
C THR A 170 6.50 -5.14 2.80
N THR A 171 6.10 -4.70 1.60
CA THR A 171 5.35 -5.53 0.65
C THR A 171 6.12 -6.82 0.28
N GLY A 172 7.42 -6.70 0.01
CA GLY A 172 8.28 -7.85 -0.32
C GLY A 172 8.45 -8.83 0.84
N VAL A 173 8.60 -8.31 2.06
CA VAL A 173 8.65 -9.12 3.29
C VAL A 173 7.37 -9.95 3.43
N VAL A 174 6.20 -9.32 3.30
CA VAL A 174 4.91 -10.01 3.44
C VAL A 174 4.66 -10.96 2.28
N ALA A 175 4.95 -10.56 1.05
CA ALA A 175 4.82 -11.43 -0.13
C ALA A 175 5.63 -12.72 0.06
N LYS A 176 6.88 -12.61 0.50
CA LYS A 176 7.75 -13.78 0.75
C LYS A 176 7.24 -14.64 1.91
N LYS A 177 6.79 -14.04 3.04
CA LYS A 177 6.15 -14.79 4.15
C LYS A 177 5.00 -15.64 3.63
N MET A 178 4.21 -15.11 2.72
CA MET A 178 3.02 -15.73 2.18
C MET A 178 3.27 -16.57 0.92
N ARG A 179 4.53 -16.87 0.56
CA ARG A 179 4.93 -17.66 -0.63
C ARG A 179 4.46 -17.05 -1.96
N ARG A 180 4.43 -15.72 -2.07
CA ARG A 180 4.25 -15.00 -3.34
C ARG A 180 5.61 -14.61 -3.88
N ASN A 181 5.74 -14.54 -5.20
CA ASN A 181 6.87 -13.92 -5.84
C ASN A 181 6.77 -12.40 -5.72
N PHE A 182 7.90 -11.73 -5.66
CA PHE A 182 7.93 -10.28 -5.46
C PHE A 182 8.85 -9.59 -6.47
N VAL A 183 8.36 -8.49 -7.01
CA VAL A 183 9.13 -7.52 -7.80
C VAL A 183 8.95 -6.16 -7.15
N GLY A 184 10.04 -5.56 -6.69
CA GLY A 184 10.05 -4.23 -6.10
C GLY A 184 10.83 -3.26 -6.96
N ILE A 185 10.35 -2.02 -7.08
CA ILE A 185 11.06 -0.91 -7.74
C ILE A 185 11.26 0.17 -6.68
N GLU A 186 12.49 0.68 -6.61
CA GLU A 186 12.89 1.78 -5.74
C GLU A 186 14.05 2.51 -6.40
N LYS A 187 14.09 3.82 -6.30
CA LYS A 187 15.15 4.63 -6.92
C LYS A 187 16.31 4.94 -5.97
N GLU A 188 16.07 4.88 -4.66
CA GLU A 188 17.06 5.23 -3.64
C GLU A 188 17.82 3.99 -3.18
N ASP A 189 19.11 3.90 -3.50
CA ASP A 189 19.99 2.77 -3.15
C ASP A 189 19.96 2.43 -1.66
N PHE A 190 19.80 3.42 -0.80
CA PHE A 190 19.67 3.23 0.65
C PHE A 190 18.48 2.37 1.00
N TYR A 191 17.30 2.64 0.41
CA TYR A 191 16.11 1.82 0.65
C TYR A 191 16.19 0.46 -0.02
N ILE A 192 16.80 0.36 -1.19
CA ILE A 192 17.04 -0.93 -1.87
C ILE A 192 17.85 -1.86 -0.98
N LYS A 193 18.93 -1.39 -0.36
CA LYS A 193 19.76 -2.18 0.56
C LYS A 193 18.94 -2.69 1.75
N ILE A 194 18.21 -1.79 2.43
CA ILE A 194 17.33 -2.15 3.56
C ILE A 194 16.29 -3.19 3.15
N ALA A 195 15.59 -2.98 2.03
CA ALA A 195 14.56 -3.88 1.56
C ALA A 195 15.12 -5.27 1.27
N ASN A 196 16.25 -5.35 0.55
CA ASN A 196 16.90 -6.61 0.21
C ASN A 196 17.33 -7.41 1.46
N GLU A 197 17.94 -6.75 2.44
CA GLU A 197 18.33 -7.39 3.70
C GLU A 197 17.12 -7.93 4.48
N ARG A 198 16.03 -7.17 4.54
CA ARG A 198 14.79 -7.58 5.20
C ARG A 198 14.18 -8.79 4.50
N ILE A 199 14.00 -8.71 3.19
CA ILE A 199 13.37 -9.77 2.40
C ILE A 199 14.23 -11.05 2.44
N LYS A 200 15.57 -10.93 2.40
CA LYS A 200 16.48 -12.07 2.48
C LYS A 200 16.30 -12.87 3.78
N LYS A 201 16.11 -12.19 4.92
CA LYS A 201 15.97 -12.80 6.27
C LYS A 201 14.61 -13.51 6.48
N VAL A 202 13.63 -13.26 5.63
CA VAL A 202 12.28 -13.83 5.79
C VAL A 202 12.28 -15.33 5.51
N LYS A 203 11.69 -16.11 6.43
CA LYS A 203 11.30 -17.51 6.20
C LYS A 203 9.83 -17.55 5.78
N PRO A 204 9.46 -18.28 4.70
CA PRO A 204 8.05 -18.49 4.33
C PRO A 204 7.29 -19.24 5.44
N LEU A 205 6.02 -18.88 5.61
CA LEU A 205 5.07 -19.55 6.53
C LEU A 205 4.63 -20.90 5.96
#